data_f200d1fef109d9b6bd1fce977572566f
#
_entry.id   f200d1fef109d9b6bd1fce977572566f
#
_cell.length_a   1.000
_cell.length_b   1.000
_cell.length_c   1.000
_cell.angle_alpha   90.00
_cell.angle_beta   90.00
_cell.angle_gamma   90.00
#
_symmetry.space_group_name_H-M   'P 1'
#
loop_
_entity.id
_entity.type
_entity.pdbx_description
1 polymer ?
#
loop_
_entity_poly.entity_id
_entity_poly.type
_entity_poly.pdbx_seq_one_letter_code
_entity_poly.pdbx_strand_id
1 'polypeptide(L)'
;LVGRATVTDGDTITVAQKRIRLWGIDAPESAQQCTSSAGSAWPCGRRSAAALDGYLLDKTVRCQAKDTDRYGRIVAECYVQGQSVNRWMVQSGWAVAYREYATAFVADERNAQQQRRNLWAGSFQMPADYRRSKRTQSAQRAQAAVQTQTPAHCAIKGNISSKGSKIFHMPGQRDYTRTSISPAKGERFFCTSQEAINAGWRRAAR
;
A
#
# COMPACT_ATOMS: atom_id res chain seq x y z
N LEU A 1 -23.17 -8.71 -7.39
CA LEU A 1 -23.56 -8.24 -6.07
C LEU A 1 -24.46 -7.02 -6.20
N VAL A 2 -25.51 -6.94 -5.37
CA VAL A 2 -26.46 -5.81 -5.39
C VAL A 2 -26.78 -5.45 -3.93
N GLY A 3 -26.79 -4.15 -3.62
CA GLY A 3 -27.16 -3.65 -2.28
C GLY A 3 -26.73 -2.21 -2.06
N ARG A 4 -27.02 -1.68 -0.86
CA ARG A 4 -26.41 -0.42 -0.40
C ARG A 4 -24.93 -0.64 -0.14
N ALA A 5 -24.13 0.37 -0.40
CA ALA A 5 -22.70 0.32 -0.15
C ALA A 5 -22.31 1.11 1.11
N THR A 6 -21.27 0.66 1.78
CA THR A 6 -20.49 1.47 2.73
C THR A 6 -19.08 1.68 2.17
N VAL A 7 -18.54 2.87 2.29
CA VAL A 7 -17.23 3.23 1.73
C VAL A 7 -16.14 3.03 2.79
N THR A 8 -15.06 2.33 2.40
CA THR A 8 -13.86 2.17 3.24
C THR A 8 -12.80 3.21 2.88
N ASP A 9 -12.56 3.38 1.58
CA ASP A 9 -11.66 4.38 0.98
C ASP A 9 -12.12 4.71 -0.44
N GLY A 10 -11.37 5.53 -1.17
CA GLY A 10 -11.77 6.02 -2.50
C GLY A 10 -11.85 4.96 -3.60
N ASP A 11 -11.40 3.73 -3.37
CA ASP A 11 -11.51 2.63 -4.33
C ASP A 11 -11.98 1.31 -3.72
N THR A 12 -12.42 1.32 -2.46
CA THR A 12 -12.87 0.11 -1.76
C THR A 12 -14.21 0.38 -1.07
N ILE A 13 -15.20 -0.44 -1.42
CA ILE A 13 -16.56 -0.39 -0.83
C ILE A 13 -16.94 -1.76 -0.27
N THR A 14 -17.96 -1.80 0.57
CA THR A 14 -18.60 -3.04 1.02
C THR A 14 -20.04 -3.06 0.55
N VAL A 15 -20.44 -4.11 -0.18
CA VAL A 15 -21.83 -4.34 -0.63
C VAL A 15 -22.22 -5.75 -0.22
N ALA A 16 -23.40 -5.92 0.41
CA ALA A 16 -23.88 -7.21 0.91
C ALA A 16 -22.80 -7.95 1.73
N GLN A 17 -22.13 -7.24 2.66
CA GLN A 17 -21.06 -7.73 3.54
C GLN A 17 -19.79 -8.25 2.80
N LYS A 18 -19.66 -8.01 1.50
CA LYS A 18 -18.47 -8.37 0.73
C LYS A 18 -17.65 -7.13 0.42
N ARG A 19 -16.35 -7.19 0.73
CA ARG A 19 -15.40 -6.12 0.37
C ARG A 19 -15.11 -6.18 -1.11
N ILE A 20 -15.25 -5.05 -1.77
CA ILE A 20 -15.09 -4.88 -3.22
C ILE A 20 -14.05 -3.81 -3.46
N ARG A 21 -13.02 -4.14 -4.23
CA ARG A 21 -12.10 -3.17 -4.82
C ARG A 21 -12.63 -2.76 -6.18
N LEU A 22 -12.76 -1.47 -6.41
CA LEU A 22 -13.21 -0.95 -7.70
C LEU A 22 -12.15 -1.24 -8.77
N TRP A 23 -12.54 -2.00 -9.79
CA TRP A 23 -11.65 -2.44 -10.86
C TRP A 23 -11.13 -1.27 -11.70
N GLY A 24 -9.83 -1.34 -12.09
CA GLY A 24 -9.22 -0.43 -13.07
C GLY A 24 -8.95 0.98 -12.57
N ILE A 25 -9.19 1.28 -11.30
CA ILE A 25 -8.91 2.57 -10.69
C ILE A 25 -8.02 2.43 -9.45
N ASP A 26 -7.37 3.52 -9.06
CA ASP A 26 -6.57 3.62 -7.84
C ASP A 26 -6.82 5.00 -7.20
N ALA A 27 -7.27 5.04 -5.98
CA ALA A 27 -7.57 6.27 -5.26
C ALA A 27 -6.48 6.60 -4.24
N PRO A 28 -6.31 7.86 -3.84
CA PRO A 28 -5.42 8.22 -2.76
C PRO A 28 -5.77 7.47 -1.48
N GLU A 29 -4.75 6.98 -0.78
CA GLU A 29 -4.90 6.31 0.51
C GLU A 29 -5.53 7.26 1.55
N SER A 30 -6.33 6.76 2.48
CA SER A 30 -7.05 7.59 3.47
C SER A 30 -6.17 8.58 4.23
N ALA A 31 -4.91 8.22 4.51
CA ALA A 31 -3.92 9.08 5.17
C ALA A 31 -3.13 9.97 4.20
N GLN A 32 -3.38 9.89 2.89
CA GLN A 32 -2.62 10.63 1.90
C GLN A 32 -3.02 12.12 1.92
N GLN A 33 -1.97 12.96 1.87
CA GLN A 33 -2.09 14.41 1.70
C GLN A 33 -1.69 14.78 0.27
N CYS A 34 -2.35 15.78 -0.27
CA CYS A 34 -2.06 16.39 -1.56
C CYS A 34 -1.82 17.88 -1.37
N THR A 35 -1.27 18.55 -2.37
CA THR A 35 -1.05 20.01 -2.35
C THR A 35 -2.04 20.69 -3.31
N SER A 36 -2.76 21.67 -2.84
CA SER A 36 -3.67 22.47 -3.66
C SER A 36 -2.91 23.37 -4.65
N SER A 37 -3.61 23.99 -5.60
CA SER A 37 -3.03 25.02 -6.50
C SER A 37 -2.47 26.23 -5.75
N ALA A 38 -2.97 26.50 -4.54
CA ALA A 38 -2.47 27.56 -3.66
C ALA A 38 -1.30 27.10 -2.75
N GLY A 39 -0.75 25.89 -2.95
CA GLY A 39 0.36 25.36 -2.15
C GLY A 39 -0.02 24.78 -0.78
N SER A 40 -1.31 24.77 -0.43
CA SER A 40 -1.77 24.27 0.88
C SER A 40 -1.98 22.76 0.86
N ALA A 41 -1.57 22.09 1.93
CA ALA A 41 -1.85 20.65 2.11
C ALA A 41 -3.33 20.41 2.39
N TRP A 42 -3.89 19.33 1.81
CA TRP A 42 -5.27 18.93 2.05
C TRP A 42 -5.41 17.39 2.04
N PRO A 43 -6.36 16.84 2.81
CA PRO A 43 -6.50 15.39 3.01
C PRO A 43 -7.20 14.73 1.82
N CYS A 44 -6.50 14.58 0.70
CA CYS A 44 -7.09 14.10 -0.56
C CYS A 44 -7.64 12.67 -0.47
N GLY A 45 -7.02 11.79 0.29
CA GLY A 45 -7.53 10.43 0.49
C GLY A 45 -8.90 10.42 1.18
N ARG A 46 -9.04 11.18 2.27
CA ARG A 46 -10.34 11.30 2.96
C ARG A 46 -11.39 11.99 2.08
N ARG A 47 -10.99 12.99 1.29
CA ARG A 47 -11.91 13.68 0.37
C ARG A 47 -12.36 12.77 -0.76
N SER A 48 -11.46 11.94 -1.31
CA SER A 48 -11.83 10.93 -2.30
C SER A 48 -12.85 9.92 -1.75
N ALA A 49 -12.61 9.39 -0.54
CA ALA A 49 -13.56 8.50 0.12
C ALA A 49 -14.92 9.17 0.38
N ALA A 50 -14.92 10.42 0.87
CA ALA A 50 -16.15 11.19 1.13
C ALA A 50 -16.92 11.50 -0.17
N ALA A 51 -16.22 11.78 -1.27
CA ALA A 51 -16.85 11.98 -2.57
C ALA A 51 -17.55 10.71 -3.07
N LEU A 52 -16.88 9.56 -2.94
CA LEU A 52 -17.48 8.27 -3.27
C LEU A 52 -18.70 7.98 -2.38
N ASP A 53 -18.60 8.20 -1.08
CA ASP A 53 -19.69 7.99 -0.13
C ASP A 53 -20.90 8.86 -0.49
N GLY A 54 -20.71 10.16 -0.72
CA GLY A 54 -21.77 11.07 -1.16
C GLY A 54 -22.38 10.67 -2.50
N TYR A 55 -21.57 10.15 -3.44
CA TYR A 55 -22.08 9.68 -4.72
C TYR A 55 -22.96 8.43 -4.59
N LEU A 56 -22.67 7.55 -3.63
CA LEU A 56 -23.38 6.29 -3.39
C LEU A 56 -24.53 6.44 -2.38
N LEU A 57 -24.62 7.57 -1.67
CA LEU A 57 -25.59 7.81 -0.61
C LEU A 57 -27.01 7.50 -1.09
N ASP A 58 -27.71 6.68 -0.31
CA ASP A 58 -29.10 6.23 -0.54
C ASP A 58 -29.37 5.50 -1.87
N LYS A 59 -28.33 5.12 -2.58
CA LYS A 59 -28.46 4.41 -3.86
C LYS A 59 -28.15 2.92 -3.73
N THR A 60 -28.80 2.12 -4.59
CA THR A 60 -28.48 0.72 -4.76
C THR A 60 -27.33 0.59 -5.75
N VAL A 61 -26.25 -0.05 -5.30
CA VAL A 61 -25.07 -0.34 -6.12
C VAL A 61 -25.18 -1.78 -6.65
N ARG A 62 -24.91 -1.94 -7.95
CA ARG A 62 -24.76 -3.24 -8.60
C ARG A 62 -23.31 -3.42 -9.02
N CYS A 63 -22.62 -4.46 -8.53
CA CYS A 63 -21.24 -4.76 -8.88
C CYS A 63 -21.13 -6.05 -9.68
N GLN A 64 -20.41 -6.00 -10.80
CA GLN A 64 -20.04 -7.11 -11.65
C GLN A 64 -18.59 -7.49 -11.36
N ALA A 65 -18.39 -8.69 -10.81
CA ALA A 65 -17.05 -9.20 -10.50
C ALA A 65 -16.25 -9.40 -11.80
N LYS A 66 -14.99 -9.00 -11.75
CA LYS A 66 -13.99 -9.20 -12.81
C LYS A 66 -12.91 -10.17 -12.36
N ASP A 67 -12.51 -10.10 -11.06
CA ASP A 67 -11.42 -10.86 -10.50
C ASP A 67 -11.53 -10.94 -8.96
N THR A 68 -10.59 -11.64 -8.32
CA THR A 68 -10.37 -11.64 -6.88
C THR A 68 -8.90 -11.35 -6.60
N ASP A 69 -8.62 -10.36 -5.76
CA ASP A 69 -7.25 -10.02 -5.46
C ASP A 69 -6.60 -10.95 -4.42
N ARG A 70 -5.28 -10.81 -4.23
CA ARG A 70 -4.50 -11.63 -3.28
C ARG A 70 -4.94 -11.50 -1.82
N TYR A 71 -5.79 -10.53 -1.49
CA TYR A 71 -6.35 -10.32 -0.16
C TYR A 71 -7.77 -10.86 -0.01
N GLY A 72 -8.28 -11.55 -1.04
CA GLY A 72 -9.63 -12.11 -1.07
C GLY A 72 -10.74 -11.09 -1.31
N ARG A 73 -10.40 -9.83 -1.70
CA ARG A 73 -11.43 -8.85 -2.09
C ARG A 73 -11.90 -9.15 -3.52
N ILE A 74 -13.19 -9.02 -3.74
CA ILE A 74 -13.75 -9.07 -5.09
C ILE A 74 -13.32 -7.80 -5.83
N VAL A 75 -12.67 -7.94 -6.99
CA VAL A 75 -12.36 -6.83 -7.89
C VAL A 75 -13.51 -6.70 -8.89
N ALA A 76 -14.20 -5.55 -8.88
CA ALA A 76 -15.44 -5.40 -9.65
C ALA A 76 -15.59 -4.03 -10.30
N GLU A 77 -16.34 -3.99 -11.37
CA GLU A 77 -16.93 -2.76 -11.89
C GLU A 77 -18.34 -2.60 -11.30
N CYS A 78 -18.58 -1.45 -10.67
CA CYS A 78 -19.81 -1.17 -9.95
C CYS A 78 -20.60 -0.05 -10.64
N TYR A 79 -21.93 -0.13 -10.53
CA TYR A 79 -22.87 0.75 -11.22
C TYR A 79 -23.94 1.25 -10.27
N VAL A 80 -24.32 2.50 -10.46
CA VAL A 80 -25.47 3.15 -9.81
C VAL A 80 -26.32 3.79 -10.91
N GLN A 81 -27.61 3.43 -10.96
CA GLN A 81 -28.53 3.95 -11.99
C GLN A 81 -27.98 3.81 -13.43
N GLY A 82 -27.28 2.69 -13.72
CA GLY A 82 -26.65 2.44 -15.00
C GLY A 82 -25.31 3.15 -15.27
N GLN A 83 -24.88 4.06 -14.39
CA GLN A 83 -23.59 4.77 -14.51
C GLN A 83 -22.48 4.02 -13.77
N SER A 84 -21.32 3.86 -14.43
CA SER A 84 -20.14 3.24 -13.79
C SER A 84 -19.58 4.15 -12.70
N VAL A 85 -19.58 3.64 -11.46
CA VAL A 85 -18.97 4.27 -10.29
C VAL A 85 -17.47 4.44 -10.49
N ASN A 86 -16.83 3.41 -11.03
CA ASN A 86 -15.40 3.40 -11.32
C ASN A 86 -15.02 4.54 -12.27
N ARG A 87 -15.77 4.66 -13.38
CA ARG A 87 -15.58 5.73 -14.35
C ARG A 87 -15.82 7.10 -13.73
N TRP A 88 -16.89 7.24 -12.96
CA TRP A 88 -17.23 8.51 -12.31
C TRP A 88 -16.12 8.99 -11.39
N MET A 89 -15.49 8.10 -10.62
CA MET A 89 -14.35 8.43 -9.75
C MET A 89 -13.18 9.00 -10.54
N VAL A 90 -12.86 8.43 -11.70
CA VAL A 90 -11.77 8.92 -12.55
C VAL A 90 -12.15 10.21 -13.27
N GLN A 91 -13.34 10.29 -13.87
CA GLN A 91 -13.83 11.47 -14.57
C GLN A 91 -13.94 12.69 -13.67
N SER A 92 -14.31 12.47 -12.41
CA SER A 92 -14.37 13.52 -11.39
C SER A 92 -13.00 13.88 -10.83
N GLY A 93 -11.94 13.14 -11.16
CA GLY A 93 -10.59 13.35 -10.65
C GLY A 93 -10.41 12.99 -9.19
N TRP A 94 -11.22 12.09 -8.65
CA TRP A 94 -11.08 11.54 -7.29
C TRP A 94 -10.26 10.24 -7.22
N ALA A 95 -10.04 9.59 -8.37
CA ALA A 95 -9.16 8.46 -8.54
C ALA A 95 -8.37 8.59 -9.85
N VAL A 96 -7.32 7.79 -9.99
CA VAL A 96 -6.52 7.67 -11.22
C VAL A 96 -6.84 6.36 -11.92
N ALA A 97 -6.59 6.28 -13.24
CA ALA A 97 -6.68 5.02 -13.98
C ALA A 97 -5.51 4.10 -13.57
N TYR A 98 -5.82 2.87 -13.16
CA TYR A 98 -4.82 1.90 -12.76
C TYR A 98 -4.36 1.07 -13.97
N ARG A 99 -3.42 1.62 -14.72
CA ARG A 99 -2.98 1.11 -16.03
C ARG A 99 -2.40 -0.29 -16.01
N GLU A 100 -1.86 -0.75 -14.88
CA GLU A 100 -1.34 -2.11 -14.73
C GLU A 100 -2.45 -3.17 -14.87
N TYR A 101 -3.70 -2.80 -14.59
CA TYR A 101 -4.84 -3.72 -14.60
C TYR A 101 -5.86 -3.42 -15.70
N ALA A 102 -5.98 -2.17 -16.14
CA ALA A 102 -6.95 -1.78 -17.15
C ALA A 102 -6.61 -0.45 -17.82
N THR A 103 -6.91 -0.34 -19.10
CA THR A 103 -6.78 0.92 -19.87
C THR A 103 -8.12 1.61 -20.09
N ALA A 104 -9.23 1.02 -19.63
CA ALA A 104 -10.60 1.46 -19.89
C ALA A 104 -10.92 2.89 -19.45
N PHE A 105 -10.19 3.41 -18.43
CA PHE A 105 -10.42 4.73 -17.85
C PHE A 105 -9.33 5.77 -18.17
N VAL A 106 -8.36 5.44 -19.03
CA VAL A 106 -7.23 6.32 -19.37
C VAL A 106 -7.69 7.60 -20.08
N ALA A 107 -8.69 7.51 -20.96
CA ALA A 107 -9.27 8.67 -21.63
C ALA A 107 -10.02 9.58 -20.64
N ASP A 108 -10.75 8.99 -19.69
CA ASP A 108 -11.47 9.69 -18.64
C ASP A 108 -10.49 10.45 -17.72
N GLU A 109 -9.37 9.82 -17.36
CA GLU A 109 -8.31 10.46 -16.58
C GLU A 109 -7.68 11.64 -17.31
N ARG A 110 -7.35 11.49 -18.61
CA ARG A 110 -6.81 12.62 -19.40
C ARG A 110 -7.76 13.81 -19.43
N ASN A 111 -9.05 13.54 -19.55
CA ASN A 111 -10.07 14.59 -19.51
C ASN A 111 -10.10 15.29 -18.13
N ALA A 112 -10.06 14.53 -17.04
CA ALA A 112 -9.99 15.07 -15.67
C ALA A 112 -8.72 15.92 -15.46
N GLN A 113 -7.58 15.50 -16.00
CA GLN A 113 -6.31 16.23 -15.98
C GLN A 113 -6.43 17.58 -16.73
N GLN A 114 -6.91 17.54 -17.96
CA GLN A 114 -7.08 18.76 -18.78
C GLN A 114 -8.01 19.78 -18.11
N GLN A 115 -9.04 19.31 -17.44
CA GLN A 115 -10.00 20.14 -16.73
C GLN A 115 -9.57 20.47 -15.29
N ARG A 116 -8.39 20.03 -14.85
CA ARG A 116 -7.86 20.23 -13.50
C ARG A 116 -8.86 19.87 -12.39
N ARG A 117 -9.56 18.75 -12.55
CA ARG A 117 -10.59 18.32 -11.59
C ARG A 117 -9.95 17.75 -10.33
N ASN A 118 -10.38 18.18 -9.17
CA ASN A 118 -10.05 17.68 -7.82
C ASN A 118 -8.55 17.39 -7.61
N LEU A 119 -8.09 16.14 -7.63
CA LEU A 119 -6.67 15.78 -7.50
C LEU A 119 -5.79 16.55 -8.50
N TRP A 120 -6.27 16.74 -9.72
CA TRP A 120 -5.56 17.36 -10.83
C TRP A 120 -5.53 18.89 -10.77
N ALA A 121 -6.25 19.50 -9.82
CA ALA A 121 -6.18 20.95 -9.58
C ALA A 121 -4.88 21.40 -8.88
N GLY A 122 -4.16 20.46 -8.28
CA GLY A 122 -2.89 20.72 -7.59
C GLY A 122 -1.85 19.65 -7.92
N SER A 123 -1.07 19.26 -6.92
CA SER A 123 -0.10 18.19 -7.05
C SER A 123 -0.33 17.09 -6.01
N PHE A 124 -0.03 15.84 -6.40
CA PHE A 124 -0.15 14.69 -5.53
C PHE A 124 0.82 13.60 -5.96
N GLN A 125 1.20 12.76 -5.04
CA GLN A 125 1.91 11.52 -5.34
C GLN A 125 0.90 10.48 -5.84
N MET A 126 1.25 9.74 -6.90
CA MET A 126 0.39 8.64 -7.37
C MET A 126 0.14 7.65 -6.24
N PRO A 127 -1.10 7.13 -6.06
CA PRO A 127 -1.42 6.28 -4.92
C PRO A 127 -0.52 5.04 -4.80
N ALA A 128 -0.17 4.41 -5.91
CA ALA A 128 0.78 3.28 -5.94
C ALA A 128 2.17 3.67 -5.42
N ASP A 129 2.68 4.86 -5.79
CA ASP A 129 3.98 5.36 -5.33
C ASP A 129 3.94 5.76 -3.86
N TYR A 130 2.83 6.34 -3.40
CA TYR A 130 2.61 6.63 -1.99
C TYR A 130 2.68 5.35 -1.14
N ARG A 131 2.00 4.27 -1.54
CA ARG A 131 2.09 2.97 -0.86
C ARG A 131 3.52 2.42 -0.85
N ARG A 132 4.24 2.56 -1.95
CA ARG A 132 5.64 2.14 -2.08
C ARG A 132 6.54 2.91 -1.12
N SER A 133 6.44 4.23 -1.10
CA SER A 133 7.23 5.10 -0.21
C SER A 133 6.95 4.81 1.27
N LYS A 134 5.69 4.59 1.65
CA LYS A 134 5.32 4.23 3.04
C LYS A 134 5.91 2.89 3.47
N ARG A 135 5.91 1.88 2.59
CA ARG A 135 6.55 0.58 2.88
C ARG A 135 8.06 0.74 3.09
N THR A 136 8.73 1.50 2.23
CA THR A 136 10.16 1.78 2.36
C THR A 136 10.48 2.51 3.66
N GLN A 137 9.72 3.55 4.00
CA GLN A 137 9.88 4.29 5.27
C GLN A 137 9.66 3.40 6.50
N SER A 138 8.64 2.54 6.46
CA SER A 138 8.37 1.61 7.57
C SER A 138 9.50 0.60 7.74
N ALA A 139 10.04 0.07 6.64
CA ALA A 139 11.20 -0.84 6.68
C ALA A 139 12.45 -0.15 7.22
N GLN A 140 12.72 1.09 6.79
CA GLN A 140 13.85 1.89 7.29
C GLN A 140 13.72 2.21 8.78
N ARG A 141 12.52 2.59 9.25
CA ARG A 141 12.26 2.83 10.68
C ARG A 141 12.46 1.58 11.52
N ALA A 142 11.98 0.42 11.03
CA ALA A 142 12.19 -0.85 11.72
C ALA A 142 13.69 -1.20 11.82
N GLN A 143 14.46 -0.97 10.76
CA GLN A 143 15.91 -1.19 10.77
C GLN A 143 16.64 -0.24 11.72
N ALA A 144 16.28 1.05 11.73
CA ALA A 144 16.85 2.03 12.64
C ALA A 144 16.55 1.69 14.12
N ALA A 145 15.32 1.27 14.42
CA ALA A 145 14.94 0.85 15.77
C ALA A 145 15.73 -0.37 16.25
N VAL A 146 16.07 -1.30 15.36
CA VAL A 146 16.94 -2.45 15.68
C VAL A 146 18.37 -1.99 15.96
N GLN A 147 18.89 -1.03 15.20
CA GLN A 147 20.24 -0.51 15.39
C GLN A 147 20.40 0.26 16.72
N THR A 148 19.39 1.02 17.14
CA THR A 148 19.42 1.76 18.42
C THR A 148 19.36 0.86 19.66
N GLN A 149 18.82 -0.36 19.53
CA GLN A 149 18.75 -1.34 20.62
C GLN A 149 19.99 -2.24 20.68
N THR A 150 20.88 -2.18 19.71
CA THR A 150 22.09 -3.01 19.66
C THR A 150 23.23 -2.26 20.34
N PRO A 151 23.87 -2.82 21.40
CA PRO A 151 25.09 -2.25 21.97
C PRO A 151 26.14 -2.03 20.87
N ALA A 152 26.89 -0.93 20.95
CA ALA A 152 27.82 -0.49 19.89
C ALA A 152 28.85 -1.57 19.47
N HIS A 153 29.09 -2.58 20.30
CA HIS A 153 30.04 -3.68 20.07
C HIS A 153 29.38 -4.98 19.53
N CYS A 154 28.04 -5.06 19.46
CA CYS A 154 27.32 -6.25 19.02
C CYS A 154 27.00 -6.16 17.52
N ALA A 155 27.98 -6.49 16.70
CA ALA A 155 27.90 -6.31 15.25
C ALA A 155 27.60 -7.60 14.44
N ILE A 156 27.46 -8.73 15.09
CA ILE A 156 27.19 -10.01 14.41
C ILE A 156 25.70 -10.13 14.16
N LYS A 157 25.31 -10.25 12.89
CA LYS A 157 23.90 -10.34 12.46
C LYS A 157 23.44 -11.78 12.42
N GLY A 158 22.43 -12.14 13.23
CA GLY A 158 21.78 -13.46 13.17
C GLY A 158 20.42 -13.40 12.48
N ASN A 159 20.30 -13.97 11.29
CA ASN A 159 19.06 -14.03 10.53
C ASN A 159 18.55 -15.46 10.34
N ILE A 160 17.24 -15.61 10.18
CA ILE A 160 16.58 -16.89 9.91
C ILE A 160 16.26 -16.95 8.41
N SER A 161 16.84 -17.94 7.72
CA SER A 161 16.60 -18.12 6.28
C SER A 161 15.14 -18.48 5.99
N SER A 162 14.72 -18.41 4.72
CA SER A 162 13.39 -18.85 4.29
C SER A 162 13.08 -20.32 4.60
N LYS A 163 14.12 -21.13 4.83
CA LYS A 163 14.02 -22.54 5.22
C LYS A 163 14.08 -22.76 6.75
N GLY A 164 14.00 -21.68 7.55
CA GLY A 164 14.04 -21.74 9.01
C GLY A 164 15.44 -21.90 9.61
N SER A 165 16.51 -21.91 8.82
CA SER A 165 17.87 -22.07 9.33
C SER A 165 18.36 -20.79 10.00
N LYS A 166 18.87 -20.90 11.24
CA LYS A 166 19.50 -19.81 11.99
C LYS A 166 20.95 -19.63 11.53
N ILE A 167 21.27 -18.49 10.93
CA ILE A 167 22.60 -18.22 10.34
C ILE A 167 23.11 -16.90 10.89
N PHE A 168 24.39 -16.82 11.30
CA PHE A 168 24.99 -15.54 11.67
C PHE A 168 26.06 -15.09 10.69
N HIS A 169 26.14 -13.78 10.45
CA HIS A 169 27.06 -13.12 9.56
C HIS A 169 27.96 -12.17 10.34
N MET A 170 29.26 -12.30 10.13
CA MET A 170 30.28 -11.42 10.70
C MET A 170 30.45 -10.15 9.85
N PRO A 171 30.81 -9.00 10.44
CA PRO A 171 31.25 -7.85 9.67
C PRO A 171 32.33 -8.22 8.67
N GLY A 172 32.23 -7.69 7.44
CA GLY A 172 33.17 -7.98 6.36
C GLY A 172 32.86 -9.25 5.53
N GLN A 173 31.90 -10.07 5.92
CA GLN A 173 31.46 -11.18 5.07
C GLN A 173 30.62 -10.66 3.88
N ARG A 174 30.65 -11.38 2.77
CA ARG A 174 30.00 -11.05 1.49
C ARG A 174 28.54 -10.60 1.62
N ASP A 175 27.76 -11.31 2.43
CA ASP A 175 26.33 -11.04 2.56
C ASP A 175 25.97 -10.20 3.80
N TYR A 176 26.98 -9.75 4.58
CA TYR A 176 26.73 -9.02 5.82
C TYR A 176 25.94 -7.72 5.62
N THR A 177 26.33 -6.90 4.63
CA THR A 177 25.65 -5.63 4.34
C THR A 177 24.23 -5.84 3.83
N ARG A 178 23.99 -6.93 3.12
CA ARG A 178 22.69 -7.30 2.53
C ARG A 178 21.75 -7.96 3.54
N THR A 179 22.29 -8.47 4.66
CA THR A 179 21.50 -9.13 5.70
C THR A 179 20.83 -8.08 6.57
N SER A 180 19.49 -8.07 6.58
CA SER A 180 18.66 -7.30 7.50
C SER A 180 18.22 -8.18 8.67
N ILE A 181 18.07 -7.59 9.86
CA ILE A 181 17.62 -8.28 11.07
C ILE A 181 16.16 -7.90 11.36
N SER A 182 15.30 -8.90 11.54
CA SER A 182 13.90 -8.76 11.89
C SER A 182 13.62 -9.39 13.26
N PRO A 183 13.55 -8.61 14.34
CA PRO A 183 13.27 -9.15 15.69
C PRO A 183 11.94 -9.91 15.77
N ALA A 184 10.95 -9.50 15.00
CA ALA A 184 9.65 -10.17 14.94
C ALA A 184 9.74 -11.64 14.46
N LYS A 185 10.83 -12.00 13.75
CA LYS A 185 11.13 -13.39 13.33
C LYS A 185 12.03 -14.12 14.32
N GLY A 186 12.39 -13.51 15.46
CA GLY A 186 13.37 -14.02 16.39
C GLY A 186 14.82 -13.81 15.95
N GLU A 187 15.07 -12.96 14.95
CA GLU A 187 16.39 -12.56 14.50
C GLU A 187 16.97 -11.49 15.43
N ARG A 188 18.29 -11.53 15.66
CA ARG A 188 18.95 -10.59 16.58
C ARG A 188 20.42 -10.38 16.28
N PHE A 189 21.00 -9.36 16.90
CA PHE A 189 22.44 -9.17 16.92
C PHE A 189 23.10 -9.98 18.05
N PHE A 190 24.36 -10.34 17.84
CA PHE A 190 25.23 -10.98 18.83
C PHE A 190 26.51 -10.18 18.99
N CYS A 191 27.05 -10.17 20.21
CA CYS A 191 28.30 -9.44 20.52
C CYS A 191 29.54 -10.29 20.21
N THR A 192 29.40 -11.61 20.29
CA THR A 192 30.47 -12.56 19.94
C THR A 192 29.94 -13.72 19.10
N SER A 193 30.82 -14.34 18.30
CA SER A 193 30.48 -15.56 17.56
C SER A 193 30.16 -16.72 18.48
N GLN A 194 30.77 -16.79 19.65
CA GLN A 194 30.48 -17.83 20.65
C GLN A 194 29.07 -17.70 21.20
N GLU A 195 28.60 -16.48 21.46
CA GLU A 195 27.22 -16.22 21.86
C GLU A 195 26.22 -16.71 20.80
N ALA A 196 26.51 -16.45 19.54
CA ALA A 196 25.66 -16.92 18.44
C ALA A 196 25.62 -18.45 18.36
N ILE A 197 26.77 -19.12 18.49
CA ILE A 197 26.87 -20.57 18.48
C ILE A 197 26.11 -21.19 19.66
N ASN A 198 26.31 -20.66 20.86
CA ASN A 198 25.62 -21.13 22.07
C ASN A 198 24.09 -20.96 21.97
N ALA A 199 23.63 -19.99 21.22
CA ALA A 199 22.22 -19.76 20.93
C ALA A 199 21.67 -20.61 19.77
N GLY A 200 22.46 -21.55 19.25
CA GLY A 200 22.06 -22.48 18.19
C GLY A 200 22.12 -21.90 16.78
N TRP A 201 22.96 -20.87 16.55
CA TRP A 201 23.16 -20.28 15.25
C TRP A 201 24.44 -20.81 14.60
N ARG A 202 24.41 -21.10 13.31
CA ARG A 202 25.60 -21.51 12.55
C ARG A 202 26.18 -20.32 11.77
N ARG A 203 27.46 -20.32 11.57
CA ARG A 203 28.15 -19.29 10.76
C ARG A 203 27.75 -19.41 9.30
N ALA A 204 27.58 -18.27 8.64
CA ALA A 204 27.41 -18.20 7.19
C ALA A 204 28.63 -18.81 6.50
N ALA A 205 28.42 -19.56 5.41
CA ALA A 205 29.49 -19.95 4.51
C ALA A 205 30.12 -18.70 3.88
N ARG A 206 31.39 -18.80 3.51
CA ARG A 206 32.13 -17.71 2.89
C ARG A 206 31.56 -17.35 1.52
#